data_d2823f23b78a875ccb5feb5dfe0be7ff
#
_entry.id   d2823f23b78a875ccb5feb5dfe0be7ff
#
_cell.length_a   1.000
_cell.length_b   1.000
_cell.length_c   1.000
_cell.angle_alpha   90.00
_cell.angle_beta   90.00
_cell.angle_gamma   90.00
#
_symmetry.space_group_name_H-M   'P 1'
#
loop_
_entity.id
_entity.type
_entity.pdbx_description
1 polymer ?
#
loop_
_entity_poly.entity_id
_entity_poly.type
_entity_poly.pdbx_seq_one_letter_code
_entity_poly.pdbx_strand_id
1 'polypeptide(L)'
;MIQGEIYRIGDRVRAILEETVRENRGSQLTLSRGSKEMLVELFKLEVPEIAEEVVQIRAVAREPGGRSKIAVKTNDTRIDPVGACVGMRGARVQAVSNELGNERIDIIVWEDDPAKLLINTLSPAEVTSIVLDLSLIHISEPTRRT
;
A
#
# COMPACT_ATOMS: atom_id res chain seq x y z
N MET A 1 8.49 11.40 8.74
CA MET A 1 7.12 11.68 9.22
C MET A 1 6.18 11.88 8.04
N ILE A 2 4.93 11.57 8.23
CA ILE A 2 3.88 11.88 7.27
C ILE A 2 3.58 13.38 7.37
N GLN A 3 3.45 14.05 6.25
CA GLN A 3 3.17 15.46 6.22
C GLN A 3 1.85 15.78 6.95
N GLY A 4 1.88 16.78 7.82
CA GLY A 4 0.72 17.18 8.62
C GLY A 4 0.57 16.47 9.96
N GLU A 5 1.37 15.44 10.24
CA GLU A 5 1.38 14.78 11.55
C GLU A 5 2.14 15.62 12.58
N ILE A 6 1.55 15.76 13.76
CA ILE A 6 2.15 16.47 14.87
C ILE A 6 2.25 15.53 16.06
N TYR A 7 3.45 15.35 16.58
CA TYR A 7 3.70 14.52 17.77
C TYR A 7 4.24 15.34 18.92
N ARG A 8 3.86 14.95 20.12
CA ARG A 8 4.33 15.55 21.36
C ARG A 8 5.17 14.55 22.14
N ILE A 9 6.00 15.05 23.03
CA ILE A 9 6.78 14.20 23.94
C ILE A 9 5.81 13.37 24.78
N GLY A 10 6.04 12.06 24.83
CA GLY A 10 5.19 11.11 25.52
C GLY A 10 4.18 10.38 24.63
N ASP A 11 3.98 10.83 23.39
CA ASP A 11 3.13 10.14 22.44
C ASP A 11 3.74 8.80 22.03
N ARG A 12 2.89 7.80 21.89
CA ARG A 12 3.29 6.50 21.35
C ARG A 12 3.03 6.47 19.87
N VAL A 13 4.07 6.15 19.11
CA VAL A 13 4.04 6.19 17.65
C VAL A 13 4.56 4.87 17.11
N ARG A 14 3.83 4.31 16.12
CA ARG A 14 4.34 3.18 15.34
C ARG A 14 5.19 3.70 14.20
N ALA A 15 6.36 3.09 14.01
CA ALA A 15 7.28 3.47 12.97
C ALA A 15 8.13 2.28 12.54
N ILE A 16 8.66 2.35 11.34
CA ILE A 16 9.60 1.38 10.80
C ILE A 16 11.02 1.86 11.05
N LEU A 17 11.88 0.98 11.54
CA LEU A 17 13.30 1.25 11.65
C LEU A 17 13.94 1.08 10.27
N GLU A 18 14.34 2.19 9.65
CA GLU A 18 14.96 2.16 8.33
C GLU A 18 16.47 1.96 8.39
N GLU A 19 17.13 2.69 9.26
CA GLU A 19 18.57 2.75 9.27
C GLU A 19 19.11 2.93 10.68
N THR A 20 20.23 2.27 10.96
CA THR A 20 21.00 2.47 12.16
C THR A 20 22.39 2.96 11.75
N VAL A 21 22.74 4.19 12.10
CA VAL A 21 24.04 4.78 11.80
C VAL A 21 24.85 4.90 13.08
N ARG A 22 26.09 4.40 13.06
CA ARG A 22 27.06 4.62 14.12
C ARG A 22 27.87 5.89 13.84
N GLU A 23 27.74 6.86 14.70
CA GLU A 23 28.55 8.07 14.67
C GLU A 23 29.44 8.17 15.89
N ASN A 24 30.41 9.12 15.86
CA ASN A 24 31.34 9.36 16.98
C ASN A 24 30.62 9.72 18.30
N ARG A 25 29.38 10.14 18.24
CA ARG A 25 28.55 10.50 19.41
C ARG A 25 27.52 9.44 19.79
N GLY A 26 27.63 8.24 19.25
CA GLY A 26 26.69 7.14 19.49
C GLY A 26 25.98 6.67 18.25
N SER A 27 24.96 5.83 18.43
CA SER A 27 24.17 5.28 17.35
C SER A 27 22.94 6.16 17.09
N GLN A 28 22.67 6.45 15.85
CA GLN A 28 21.43 7.10 15.42
C GLN A 28 20.47 6.08 14.79
N LEU A 29 19.22 6.18 15.17
CA LEU A 29 18.15 5.35 14.60
C LEU A 29 17.28 6.24 13.71
N THR A 30 17.12 5.83 12.46
CA THR A 30 16.19 6.50 11.54
C THR A 30 14.90 5.70 11.49
N LEU A 31 13.82 6.36 11.89
CA LEU A 31 12.47 5.79 11.89
C LEU A 31 11.63 6.44 10.81
N SER A 32 10.76 5.67 10.20
CA SER A 32 9.88 6.16 9.15
C SER A 32 8.43 5.73 9.35
N ARG A 33 7.52 6.65 9.09
CA ARG A 33 6.09 6.37 8.96
C ARG A 33 5.62 6.54 7.52
N GLY A 34 6.46 7.11 6.67
CA GLY A 34 6.17 7.38 5.26
C GLY A 34 6.63 6.29 4.29
N SER A 35 7.32 5.26 4.76
CA SER A 35 7.83 4.20 3.88
C SER A 35 6.75 3.22 3.44
N LYS A 36 6.99 2.54 2.33
CA LYS A 36 6.13 1.45 1.85
C LYS A 36 6.04 0.32 2.86
N GLU A 37 7.14 0.01 3.55
CA GLU A 37 7.22 -1.03 4.57
C GLU A 37 6.29 -0.75 5.75
N MET A 38 6.08 0.51 6.10
CA MET A 38 5.13 0.88 7.14
C MET A 38 3.71 0.42 6.78
N LEU A 39 3.30 0.64 5.54
CA LEU A 39 1.99 0.20 5.06
C LEU A 39 1.88 -1.32 5.07
N VAL A 40 2.91 -2.03 4.61
CA VAL A 40 2.95 -3.50 4.60
C VAL A 40 2.82 -4.06 6.03
N GLU A 41 3.57 -3.52 6.96
CA GLU A 41 3.54 -4.00 8.36
C GLU A 41 2.20 -3.73 9.03
N LEU A 42 1.56 -2.60 8.75
CA LEU A 42 0.22 -2.33 9.27
C LEU A 42 -0.82 -3.32 8.75
N PHE A 43 -0.74 -3.68 7.46
CA PHE A 43 -1.63 -4.71 6.91
C PHE A 43 -1.34 -6.09 7.50
N LYS A 44 -0.10 -6.42 7.81
CA LYS A 44 0.21 -7.68 8.51
C LYS A 44 -0.42 -7.74 9.90
N LEU A 45 -0.49 -6.61 10.58
CA LEU A 45 -1.13 -6.53 11.91
C LEU A 45 -2.65 -6.66 11.83
N GLU A 46 -3.27 -6.06 10.81
CA GLU A 46 -4.74 -6.02 10.69
C GLU A 46 -5.33 -7.23 9.97
N VAL A 47 -4.57 -7.85 9.06
CA VAL A 47 -5.05 -8.93 8.20
C VAL A 47 -4.32 -10.22 8.54
N PRO A 48 -4.96 -11.13 9.30
CA PRO A 48 -4.33 -12.41 9.65
C PRO A 48 -3.89 -13.24 8.45
N GLU A 49 -4.64 -13.20 7.36
CA GLU A 49 -4.34 -13.92 6.12
C GLU A 49 -3.01 -13.48 5.50
N ILE A 50 -2.61 -12.22 5.71
CA ILE A 50 -1.29 -11.72 5.27
C ILE A 50 -0.20 -12.22 6.22
N ALA A 51 -0.43 -12.17 7.52
CA ALA A 51 0.52 -12.66 8.52
C ALA A 51 0.79 -14.15 8.35
N GLU A 52 -0.21 -14.93 7.96
CA GLU A 52 -0.12 -16.38 7.70
C GLU A 52 0.37 -16.71 6.28
N GLU A 53 0.69 -15.69 5.49
CA GLU A 53 1.16 -15.83 4.11
C GLU A 53 0.15 -16.48 3.14
N VAL A 54 -1.11 -16.53 3.51
CA VAL A 54 -2.20 -17.01 2.63
C VAL A 54 -2.52 -15.96 1.56
N VAL A 55 -2.48 -14.69 1.94
CA VAL A 55 -2.57 -13.55 1.04
C VAL A 55 -1.22 -12.84 1.00
N GLN A 56 -0.74 -12.53 -0.19
CA GLN A 56 0.55 -11.90 -0.38
C GLN A 56 0.37 -10.47 -0.92
N ILE A 57 1.12 -9.54 -0.36
CA ILE A 57 1.27 -8.20 -0.93
C ILE A 57 2.37 -8.27 -1.97
N ARG A 58 2.03 -8.06 -3.23
CA ARG A 58 2.96 -8.18 -4.36
C ARG A 58 3.60 -6.85 -4.76
N ALA A 59 2.88 -5.77 -4.57
CA ALA A 59 3.37 -4.44 -4.89
C ALA A 59 2.70 -3.40 -4.01
N VAL A 60 3.43 -2.32 -3.76
CA VAL A 60 2.95 -1.18 -3.00
C VAL A 60 3.40 0.10 -3.70
N ALA A 61 2.47 1.01 -3.90
CA ALA A 61 2.76 2.38 -4.31
C ALA A 61 2.16 3.30 -3.27
N ARG A 62 2.98 4.16 -2.68
CA ARG A 62 2.54 5.01 -1.58
C ARG A 62 2.95 6.46 -1.77
N GLU A 63 1.98 7.34 -1.61
CA GLU A 63 2.18 8.77 -1.40
C GLU A 63 1.75 9.08 0.03
N PRO A 64 2.71 9.26 0.96
CA PRO A 64 2.38 9.42 2.38
C PRO A 64 1.44 10.59 2.65
N GLY A 65 0.38 10.34 3.40
CA GLY A 65 -0.65 11.34 3.69
C GLY A 65 -1.64 11.59 2.56
N GLY A 66 -1.40 11.05 1.38
CA GLY A 66 -2.27 11.18 0.22
C GLY A 66 -2.98 9.89 -0.13
N ARG A 67 -2.56 9.26 -1.20
CA ARG A 67 -3.13 8.01 -1.71
C ARG A 67 -2.08 6.92 -1.78
N SER A 68 -2.53 5.70 -1.50
CA SER A 68 -1.69 4.51 -1.63
C SER A 68 -2.47 3.40 -2.31
N LYS A 69 -1.77 2.55 -3.01
CA LYS A 69 -2.34 1.35 -3.62
C LYS A 69 -1.51 0.14 -3.25
N ILE A 70 -2.18 -0.96 -2.91
CA ILE A 70 -1.52 -2.25 -2.72
C ILE A 70 -2.12 -3.27 -3.67
N ALA A 71 -1.26 -4.09 -4.25
CA ALA A 71 -1.67 -5.20 -5.10
C ALA A 71 -1.46 -6.50 -4.34
N VAL A 72 -2.51 -7.30 -4.22
CA VAL A 72 -2.52 -8.51 -3.42
C VAL A 72 -2.87 -9.73 -4.26
N LYS A 73 -2.35 -10.87 -3.86
CA LYS A 73 -2.54 -12.15 -4.53
C LYS A 73 -2.71 -13.27 -3.52
N THR A 74 -3.50 -14.27 -3.87
CA THR A 74 -3.57 -15.53 -3.14
C THR A 74 -3.48 -16.71 -4.10
N ASN A 75 -2.92 -17.82 -3.63
CA ASN A 75 -2.93 -19.09 -4.34
C ASN A 75 -4.13 -19.97 -3.92
N ASP A 76 -4.89 -19.54 -2.91
CA ASP A 76 -6.08 -20.27 -2.46
C ASP A 76 -7.32 -19.69 -3.17
N THR A 77 -7.90 -20.49 -4.07
CA THR A 77 -9.07 -20.08 -4.85
C THR A 77 -10.34 -19.84 -4.01
N ARG A 78 -10.34 -20.29 -2.77
CA ARG A 78 -11.47 -20.11 -1.84
C ARG A 78 -11.42 -18.75 -1.13
N ILE A 79 -10.33 -18.01 -1.26
CA ILE A 79 -10.11 -16.75 -0.59
C ILE A 79 -10.13 -15.60 -1.61
N ASP A 80 -10.91 -14.57 -1.29
CA ASP A 80 -10.84 -13.29 -2.00
C ASP A 80 -9.76 -12.43 -1.35
N PRO A 81 -8.61 -12.21 -2.02
CA PRO A 81 -7.50 -11.48 -1.41
C PRO A 81 -7.84 -10.01 -1.12
N VAL A 82 -8.60 -9.37 -2.01
CA VAL A 82 -9.04 -7.98 -1.80
C VAL A 82 -10.03 -7.89 -0.65
N GLY A 83 -11.02 -8.76 -0.64
CA GLY A 83 -12.01 -8.81 0.44
C GLY A 83 -11.39 -9.07 1.81
N ALA A 84 -10.37 -9.94 1.88
CA ALA A 84 -9.65 -10.21 3.11
C ALA A 84 -8.93 -8.96 3.66
N CYS A 85 -8.32 -8.17 2.77
CA CYS A 85 -7.62 -6.95 3.17
C CYS A 85 -8.57 -5.78 3.49
N VAL A 86 -9.68 -5.67 2.79
CA VAL A 86 -10.69 -4.64 3.06
C VAL A 86 -11.38 -4.92 4.38
N GLY A 87 -11.73 -6.16 4.63
CA GLY A 87 -12.46 -6.58 5.82
C GLY A 87 -13.95 -6.27 5.73
N MET A 88 -14.69 -6.74 6.72
CA MET A 88 -16.14 -6.53 6.78
C MET A 88 -16.45 -5.03 6.87
N ARG A 89 -17.24 -4.53 5.93
CA ARG A 89 -17.60 -3.09 5.83
C ARG A 89 -16.39 -2.16 5.76
N GLY A 90 -15.26 -2.65 5.24
CA GLY A 90 -14.04 -1.87 5.16
C GLY A 90 -13.29 -1.69 6.49
N ALA A 91 -13.61 -2.47 7.51
CA ALA A 91 -13.07 -2.27 8.86
C ALA A 91 -11.55 -2.38 8.93
N ARG A 92 -10.96 -3.34 8.19
CA ARG A 92 -9.51 -3.56 8.22
C ARG A 92 -8.74 -2.45 7.50
N VAL A 93 -9.17 -2.11 6.29
CA VAL A 93 -8.53 -1.02 5.53
C VAL A 93 -8.73 0.32 6.22
N GLN A 94 -9.87 0.53 6.86
CA GLN A 94 -10.14 1.75 7.62
C GLN A 94 -9.24 1.87 8.85
N ALA A 95 -8.96 0.77 9.53
CA ALA A 95 -8.04 0.76 10.67
C ALA A 95 -6.63 1.17 10.25
N VAL A 96 -6.14 0.66 9.11
CA VAL A 96 -4.84 1.05 8.57
C VAL A 96 -4.85 2.52 8.14
N SER A 97 -5.89 2.96 7.45
CA SER A 97 -6.05 4.36 7.04
C SER A 97 -6.03 5.31 8.23
N ASN A 98 -6.74 4.98 9.29
CA ASN A 98 -6.81 5.80 10.52
C ASN A 98 -5.44 5.92 11.19
N GLU A 99 -4.66 4.84 11.24
CA GLU A 99 -3.31 4.87 11.79
C GLU A 99 -2.39 5.82 10.99
N LEU A 100 -2.62 5.96 9.71
CA LEU A 100 -1.83 6.80 8.80
C LEU A 100 -2.44 8.19 8.56
N GLY A 101 -3.28 8.67 9.47
CA GLY A 101 -3.85 10.02 9.37
C GLY A 101 -4.87 10.16 8.24
N ASN A 102 -5.70 9.14 8.03
CA ASN A 102 -6.72 9.07 6.99
C ASN A 102 -6.16 9.02 5.56
N GLU A 103 -4.98 8.44 5.40
CA GLU A 103 -4.43 8.14 4.07
C GLU A 103 -5.38 7.24 3.29
N ARG A 104 -5.68 7.61 2.05
CA ARG A 104 -6.57 6.82 1.20
C ARG A 104 -5.84 5.60 0.66
N ILE A 105 -6.37 4.42 0.91
CA ILE A 105 -5.74 3.16 0.53
C ILE A 105 -6.68 2.38 -0.39
N ASP A 106 -6.21 2.11 -1.60
CA ASP A 106 -6.92 1.27 -2.56
C ASP A 106 -6.24 -0.10 -2.62
N ILE A 107 -7.03 -1.14 -2.57
CA ILE A 107 -6.55 -2.53 -2.63
C ILE A 107 -6.99 -3.12 -3.96
N ILE A 108 -6.03 -3.63 -4.73
CA ILE A 108 -6.27 -4.20 -6.04
C ILE A 108 -5.74 -5.63 -6.12
N VAL A 109 -6.28 -6.40 -7.07
CA VAL A 109 -5.77 -7.74 -7.35
C VAL A 109 -4.49 -7.65 -8.16
N TRP A 110 -3.47 -8.39 -7.73
CA TRP A 110 -2.25 -8.57 -8.53
C TRP A 110 -2.56 -9.47 -9.73
N GLU A 111 -2.05 -9.06 -10.89
CA GLU A 111 -2.09 -9.86 -12.11
C GLU A 111 -0.67 -10.02 -12.65
N ASP A 112 -0.35 -11.22 -13.11
CA ASP A 112 0.96 -11.48 -13.73
C ASP A 112 1.07 -10.85 -15.12
N ASP A 113 -0.06 -10.65 -15.80
CA ASP A 113 -0.12 -9.89 -17.05
C ASP A 113 -0.03 -8.39 -16.76
N PRO A 114 1.01 -7.70 -17.24
CA PRO A 114 1.16 -6.27 -16.97
C PRO A 114 -0.02 -5.42 -17.45
N ALA A 115 -0.64 -5.80 -18.57
CA ALA A 115 -1.79 -5.07 -19.10
C ALA A 115 -3.01 -5.16 -18.16
N LYS A 116 -3.30 -6.34 -17.64
CA LYS A 116 -4.39 -6.54 -16.67
C LYS A 116 -4.10 -5.83 -15.35
N LEU A 117 -2.86 -5.88 -14.89
CA LEU A 117 -2.45 -5.19 -13.66
C LEU A 117 -2.65 -3.68 -13.79
N LEU A 118 -2.28 -3.11 -14.93
CA LEU A 118 -2.48 -1.68 -15.18
C LEU A 118 -3.95 -1.29 -15.19
N ILE A 119 -4.82 -2.10 -15.80
CA ILE A 119 -6.25 -1.86 -15.80
C ILE A 119 -6.77 -1.81 -14.36
N ASN A 120 -6.36 -2.76 -13.52
CA ASN A 120 -6.74 -2.80 -12.11
C ASN A 120 -6.22 -1.57 -11.35
N THR A 121 -4.99 -1.17 -11.63
CA THR A 121 -4.34 -0.03 -10.97
C THR A 121 -5.01 1.29 -11.30
N LEU A 122 -5.52 1.43 -12.51
CA LEU A 122 -6.15 2.67 -13.00
C LEU A 122 -7.63 2.75 -12.69
N SER A 123 -8.23 1.68 -12.17
CA SER A 123 -9.63 1.73 -11.75
C SER A 123 -9.87 2.91 -10.77
N PRO A 124 -10.95 3.70 -10.94
CA PRO A 124 -12.08 3.50 -11.86
C PRO A 124 -11.92 4.11 -13.28
N ALA A 125 -10.74 4.56 -13.68
CA ALA A 125 -10.53 5.10 -15.03
C ALA A 125 -10.73 4.00 -16.08
N GLU A 126 -11.40 4.35 -17.17
CA GLU A 126 -11.53 3.46 -18.32
C GLU A 126 -10.29 3.53 -19.18
N VAL A 127 -9.80 2.36 -19.62
CA VAL A 127 -8.63 2.24 -20.47
C VAL A 127 -9.06 1.64 -21.81
N THR A 128 -8.79 2.34 -22.91
CA THR A 128 -9.12 1.84 -24.25
C THR A 128 -8.04 0.97 -24.84
N SER A 129 -6.78 1.28 -24.56
CA SER A 129 -5.66 0.48 -25.03
C SER A 129 -4.45 0.63 -24.14
N ILE A 130 -3.62 -0.41 -24.14
CA ILE A 130 -2.33 -0.41 -23.43
C ILE A 130 -1.28 -0.86 -24.42
N VAL A 131 -0.23 -0.06 -24.57
CA VAL A 131 0.93 -0.40 -25.41
C VAL A 131 2.11 -0.69 -24.49
N LEU A 132 2.64 -1.90 -24.59
CA LEU A 132 3.82 -2.32 -23.82
C LEU A 132 5.06 -2.19 -24.68
N ASP A 133 6.04 -1.45 -24.20
CA ASP A 133 7.36 -1.37 -24.80
C ASP A 133 8.37 -2.01 -23.83
N LEU A 134 9.56 -2.35 -24.34
CA LEU A 134 10.64 -2.94 -23.53
C LEU A 134 11.06 -2.05 -22.33
N SER A 135 10.85 -0.76 -22.45
CA SER A 135 11.25 0.21 -21.42
C SER A 135 10.11 1.00 -20.82
N LEU A 136 8.93 1.06 -21.46
CA LEU A 136 7.83 1.91 -21.04
C LEU A 136 6.49 1.21 -21.23
N ILE A 137 5.52 1.64 -20.43
CA ILE A 137 4.12 1.30 -20.60
C ILE A 137 3.37 2.58 -20.93
N HIS A 138 2.76 2.63 -22.11
CA HIS A 138 1.92 3.73 -22.55
C HIS A 138 0.45 3.34 -22.44
N ILE A 139 -0.36 4.25 -21.89
CA ILE A 139 -1.77 4.02 -21.68
C ILE A 139 -2.54 5.09 -22.43
N SER A 140 -3.45 4.65 -23.34
CA SER A 140 -4.42 5.52 -23.98
C SER A 140 -5.74 5.44 -23.22
N GLU A 141 -6.18 6.56 -22.68
CA GLU A 141 -7.44 6.66 -21.95
C GLU A 141 -8.48 7.42 -22.77
N PRO A 142 -9.77 7.08 -22.65
CA PRO A 142 -10.82 7.94 -23.14
C PRO A 142 -10.85 9.26 -22.35
N THR A 143 -11.56 10.25 -22.85
CA THR A 143 -11.67 11.55 -22.20
C THR A 143 -12.01 11.36 -20.72
N ARG A 144 -11.18 11.96 -19.87
CA ARG A 144 -11.31 11.83 -18.42
C ARG A 144 -12.63 12.46 -17.97
N ARG A 145 -13.43 11.67 -17.30
CA ARG A 145 -14.63 12.17 -16.62
C ARG A 145 -14.26 12.57 -15.21
N THR A 146 -14.56 13.79 -14.90
CA THR A 146 -14.41 14.28 -13.54
C THR A 146 -15.56 13.80 -12.66
#